data_409864a630c0ac0e25db2934df08c4c9
#
_entry.id   409864a630c0ac0e25db2934df08c4c9
#
_cell.length_a   1.000
_cell.length_b   1.000
_cell.length_c   1.000
_cell.angle_alpha   90.00
_cell.angle_beta   90.00
_cell.angle_gamma   90.00
#
_symmetry.space_group_name_H-M   'P 1'
#
loop_
_entity.id
_entity.type
_entity.pdbx_description
1 polymer ?
#
loop_
_entity_poly.entity_id
_entity_poly.type
_entity_poly.pdbx_seq_one_letter_code
_entity_poly.pdbx_strand_id
1 'polypeptide(L)'
;MIRDEYTAQEIAKELAFEAAQNREFLDYSIIRTGLIEAGVDPALYRGLEKTCFYVLLAEGLLEDTGEKTEVAGRSFKLFKSLIF
;
A
#
# COMPACT_ATOMS: atom_id res chain seq x y z
N MET A 1 12.39 -15.85 -3.66
CA MET A 1 12.16 -14.46 -3.20
C MET A 1 12.23 -13.51 -4.39
N ILE A 2 11.25 -12.66 -4.56
CA ILE A 2 11.20 -11.68 -5.65
C ILE A 2 12.09 -10.50 -5.30
N ARG A 3 13.15 -10.28 -6.08
CA ARG A 3 14.12 -9.18 -5.89
C ARG A 3 14.11 -8.17 -7.04
N ASP A 4 13.41 -8.48 -8.12
CA ASP A 4 13.27 -7.58 -9.26
C ASP A 4 12.32 -6.43 -8.87
N GLU A 5 12.84 -5.21 -8.86
CA GLU A 5 12.10 -4.03 -8.46
C GLU A 5 10.89 -3.77 -9.36
N TYR A 6 11.01 -4.02 -10.66
CA TYR A 6 9.89 -3.82 -11.58
C TYR A 6 8.73 -4.77 -11.25
N THR A 7 9.02 -6.06 -11.10
CA THR A 7 8.00 -7.05 -10.75
C THR A 7 7.36 -6.74 -9.40
N ALA A 8 8.19 -6.41 -8.41
CA ALA A 8 7.70 -6.06 -7.07
C ALA A 8 6.82 -4.81 -7.09
N GLN A 9 7.18 -3.81 -7.89
CA GLN A 9 6.41 -2.58 -8.04
C GLN A 9 5.03 -2.85 -8.66
N GLU A 10 4.97 -3.70 -9.68
CA GLU A 10 3.69 -4.08 -10.29
C GLU A 10 2.79 -4.81 -9.29
N ILE A 11 3.35 -5.71 -8.49
CA ILE A 11 2.62 -6.40 -7.44
C ILE A 11 2.07 -5.40 -6.42
N ALA A 12 2.89 -4.47 -5.97
CA ALA A 12 2.49 -3.45 -4.99
C ALA A 12 1.37 -2.55 -5.52
N LYS A 13 1.44 -2.14 -6.78
CA LYS A 13 0.40 -1.33 -7.42
C LYS A 13 -0.93 -2.07 -7.49
N GLU A 14 -0.90 -3.33 -7.87
CA GLU A 14 -2.11 -4.16 -7.92
C GLU A 14 -2.73 -4.33 -6.54
N LEU A 15 -1.91 -4.60 -5.53
CA LEU A 15 -2.38 -4.72 -4.15
C LEU A 15 -3.04 -3.43 -3.66
N ALA A 16 -2.43 -2.29 -3.94
CA ALA A 16 -2.96 -1.00 -3.52
C ALA A 16 -4.27 -0.66 -4.24
N PHE A 17 -4.34 -0.89 -5.54
CA PHE A 17 -5.55 -0.64 -6.32
C PHE A 17 -6.69 -1.55 -5.89
N GLU A 18 -6.42 -2.83 -5.71
CA GLU A 18 -7.40 -3.79 -5.22
C GLU A 18 -7.92 -3.42 -3.82
N ALA A 19 -7.02 -3.04 -2.92
CA ALA A 19 -7.40 -2.60 -1.59
C ALA A 19 -8.29 -1.36 -1.64
N ALA A 20 -7.99 -0.40 -2.52
CA ALA A 20 -8.80 0.81 -2.69
C ALA A 20 -10.20 0.50 -3.21
N GLN A 21 -10.35 -0.53 -4.04
CA GLN A 21 -11.66 -0.97 -4.53
C GLN A 21 -12.49 -1.67 -3.47
N ASN A 22 -11.84 -2.33 -2.50
CA ASN A 22 -12.50 -3.21 -1.54
C ASN A 22 -12.58 -2.66 -0.12
N ARG A 23 -11.94 -1.54 0.17
CA ARG A 23 -11.88 -0.95 1.51
C ARG A 23 -12.13 0.55 1.48
N GLU A 24 -12.88 1.03 2.45
CA GLU A 24 -13.08 2.48 2.62
C GLU A 24 -11.80 3.16 3.09
N PHE A 25 -11.07 2.50 4.01
CA PHE A 25 -9.82 3.03 4.56
C PHE A 25 -8.67 2.09 4.33
N LEU A 26 -7.48 2.65 4.08
CA LEU A 26 -6.26 1.92 3.80
C LEU A 26 -5.09 2.49 4.61
N ASP A 27 -4.10 1.63 4.84
CA ASP A 27 -2.79 2.01 5.39
C ASP A 27 -1.70 1.13 4.77
N TYR A 28 -0.44 1.47 5.03
CA TYR A 28 0.69 0.74 4.45
C TYR A 28 0.79 -0.72 4.91
N SER A 29 0.22 -1.06 6.06
CA SER A 29 0.30 -2.43 6.57
C SER A 29 -0.37 -3.44 5.64
N ILE A 30 -1.42 -3.02 4.95
CA ILE A 30 -2.15 -3.85 3.98
C ILE A 30 -1.23 -4.25 2.82
N ILE A 31 -0.45 -3.29 2.33
CA ILE A 31 0.49 -3.55 1.23
C ILE A 31 1.63 -4.44 1.70
N ARG A 32 2.16 -4.17 2.89
CA ARG A 32 3.23 -4.99 3.48
C ARG A 32 2.83 -6.45 3.61
N THR A 33 1.63 -6.70 4.13
CA THR A 33 1.10 -8.07 4.26
C THR A 33 1.01 -8.76 2.90
N GLY A 34 0.49 -8.07 1.89
CA GLY A 34 0.41 -8.61 0.54
C GLY A 34 1.76 -8.89 -0.09
N LEU A 35 2.76 -8.03 0.15
CA LEU A 35 4.12 -8.23 -0.34
C LEU A 35 4.79 -9.44 0.32
N ILE A 36 4.57 -9.63 1.61
CA ILE A 36 5.07 -10.81 2.33
C ILE A 36 4.48 -12.09 1.71
N GLU A 37 3.18 -12.12 1.50
CA GLU A 37 2.48 -13.26 0.93
C GLU A 37 2.93 -13.55 -0.51
N ALA A 38 3.27 -12.52 -1.26
CA ALA A 38 3.76 -12.66 -2.64
C ALA A 38 5.24 -13.08 -2.72
N GLY A 39 5.95 -13.12 -1.60
CA GLY A 39 7.36 -13.50 -1.58
C GLY A 39 8.33 -12.42 -2.05
N VAL A 40 7.97 -11.16 -1.89
CA VAL A 40 8.85 -10.03 -2.25
C VAL A 40 9.94 -9.85 -1.19
N ASP A 41 11.13 -9.47 -1.62
CA ASP A 41 12.26 -9.19 -0.72
C ASP A 41 11.90 -8.05 0.24
N PRO A 42 12.00 -8.28 1.57
CA PRO A 42 11.71 -7.24 2.57
C PRO A 42 12.47 -5.93 2.40
N ALA A 43 13.67 -5.98 1.80
CA ALA A 43 14.46 -4.79 1.55
C ALA A 43 13.75 -3.78 0.63
N LEU A 44 12.75 -4.24 -0.14
CA LEU A 44 12.02 -3.40 -1.09
C LEU A 44 10.73 -2.80 -0.50
N TYR A 45 10.24 -3.29 0.62
CA TYR A 45 8.90 -2.95 1.14
C TYR A 45 8.69 -1.45 1.33
N ARG A 46 9.62 -0.80 1.99
CA ARG A 46 9.46 0.61 2.38
C ARG A 46 9.25 1.54 1.19
N GLY A 47 10.03 1.37 0.15
CA GLY A 47 9.89 2.15 -1.07
C GLY A 47 8.61 1.83 -1.82
N LEU A 48 8.26 0.54 -1.91
CA LEU A 48 7.08 0.09 -2.63
C LEU A 48 5.78 0.59 -2.00
N GLU A 49 5.69 0.51 -0.67
CA GLU A 49 4.51 0.98 0.07
C GLU A 49 4.22 2.44 -0.22
N LYS A 50 5.24 3.27 -0.15
CA LYS A 50 5.10 4.71 -0.39
C LYS A 50 4.79 5.01 -1.84
N THR A 51 5.53 4.40 -2.76
CA THR A 51 5.37 4.69 -4.19
C THR A 51 3.98 4.36 -4.68
N CYS A 52 3.43 3.19 -4.34
CA CYS A 52 2.10 2.82 -4.83
C CYS A 52 1.00 3.72 -4.26
N PHE A 53 1.12 4.16 -3.00
CA PHE A 53 0.15 5.10 -2.43
C PHE A 53 0.26 6.49 -3.04
N TYR A 54 1.48 6.96 -3.33
CA TYR A 54 1.66 8.24 -4.02
C TYR A 54 1.08 8.23 -5.42
N VAL A 55 1.20 7.12 -6.14
CA VAL A 55 0.58 6.98 -7.47
C VAL A 55 -0.94 7.12 -7.36
N LEU A 56 -1.56 6.45 -6.40
CA LEU A 56 -3.01 6.52 -6.21
C LEU A 56 -3.46 7.92 -5.75
N LEU A 57 -2.68 8.58 -4.90
CA LEU A 57 -2.95 9.96 -4.49
C LEU A 57 -2.88 10.92 -5.69
N ALA A 58 -1.84 10.78 -6.52
CA ALA A 58 -1.66 11.60 -7.71
C ALA A 58 -2.79 11.43 -8.73
N GLU A 59 -3.36 10.23 -8.80
CA GLU A 59 -4.48 9.94 -9.69
C GLU A 59 -5.85 10.33 -9.09
N GLY A 60 -5.87 10.82 -7.86
CA GLY A 60 -7.11 11.21 -7.20
C GLY A 60 -7.95 10.05 -6.71
N LEU A 61 -7.35 8.88 -6.50
CA LEU A 61 -8.06 7.68 -6.05
C LEU A 61 -8.03 7.47 -4.54
N LEU A 62 -7.12 8.16 -3.86
CA LEU A 62 -7.01 8.15 -2.40
C LEU A 62 -6.95 9.57 -1.85
N GLU A 63 -7.32 9.71 -0.59
CA GLU A 63 -7.21 10.94 0.16
C GLU A 63 -6.48 10.67 1.48
N ASP A 64 -5.48 11.50 1.81
CA ASP A 64 -4.83 11.44 3.13
C ASP A 64 -5.79 12.06 4.14
N THR A 65 -6.25 11.29 5.11
CA THR A 65 -7.21 11.78 6.11
C THR A 65 -6.58 12.69 7.16
N GLY A 66 -5.25 12.73 7.23
CA GLY A 66 -4.53 13.43 8.31
C GLY A 66 -4.55 12.66 9.62
N GLU A 67 -5.21 11.53 9.69
CA GLU A 67 -5.28 10.68 10.88
C GLU A 67 -4.30 9.53 10.76
N LYS A 68 -4.14 8.80 11.87
CA LYS A 68 -3.31 7.61 11.95
C LYS A 68 -4.11 6.45 12.52
N THR A 69 -3.71 5.23 12.15
CA THR A 69 -4.25 4.00 12.71
C THR A 69 -3.12 3.19 13.31
N GLU A 70 -3.41 2.36 14.30
CA GLU A 70 -2.44 1.46 14.89
C GLU A 70 -2.69 0.03 14.43
N VAL A 71 -1.63 -0.64 13.95
CA VAL A 71 -1.67 -2.04 13.55
C VAL A 71 -0.46 -2.73 14.16
N ALA A 72 -0.70 -3.75 14.98
CA ALA A 72 0.35 -4.52 15.66
C ALA A 72 1.34 -3.63 16.43
N GLY A 73 0.84 -2.61 17.14
CA GLY A 73 1.65 -1.70 17.93
C GLY A 73 2.40 -0.64 17.14
N ARG A 74 2.18 -0.54 15.83
CA ARG A 74 2.82 0.45 14.95
C ARG A 74 1.78 1.42 14.43
N SER A 75 2.19 2.68 14.30
CA SER A 75 1.32 3.76 13.80
C SER A 75 1.52 3.95 12.31
N PHE A 76 0.43 3.99 11.57
CA PHE A 76 0.43 4.20 10.12
C PHE A 76 -0.51 5.34 9.75
N LYS A 77 -0.15 6.10 8.71
CA LYS A 77 -1.07 7.08 8.13
C LYS A 77 -2.30 6.39 7.59
N LEU A 78 -3.46 7.00 7.80
CA LEU A 78 -4.74 6.48 7.32
C LEU A 78 -5.16 7.22 6.05
N PHE A 79 -5.45 6.46 5.02
CA PHE A 79 -5.93 6.98 3.74
C PHE A 79 -7.37 6.53 3.50
N LYS A 80 -8.14 7.39 2.85
CA LYS A 80 -9.51 7.07 2.47
C LYS A 80 -9.56 6.77 0.97
N SER A 81 -10.25 5.69 0.60
CA SER A 81 -10.47 5.37 -0.80
C SER A 81 -11.58 6.25 -1.38
N LEU A 82 -11.33 6.82 -2.55
CA LEU A 82 -12.30 7.60 -3.30
C LEU A 82 -13.01 6.77 -4.38
N ILE A 83 -12.67 5.48 -4.49
CA ILE A 83 -13.27 4.54 -5.45
C ILE A 83 -13.93 3.33 -4.80
N PHE A 84 -13.96 3.33 -3.48
CA PHE A 84 -14.65 2.27 -2.73
C PHE A 84 -16.16 2.29 -2.98
#